data_dd09d0d308e221d422657c1b04244d89
#
_entry.id   dd09d0d308e221d422657c1b04244d89
#
_cell.length_a   1.000
_cell.length_b   1.000
_cell.length_c   1.000
_cell.angle_alpha   90.00
_cell.angle_beta   90.00
_cell.angle_gamma   90.00
#
_symmetry.space_group_name_H-M   'P 1'
#
loop_
_entity.id
_entity.type
_entity.pdbx_description
1 polymer ?
#
loop_
_entity_poly.entity_id
_entity_poly.type
_entity_poly.pdbx_seq_one_letter_code
_entity_poly.pdbx_strand_id
1 'polypeptide(L)'
;YMQETQIKRVIDAGITSIYLEEPEFWMRGGYSEAFQSEWQKYYNFPWRPQHESPENTYLSNKLKYHLYYNALDKIFTYAKEYGKSKGLDIKCYVPTHSLINYTSWQIVSPEASLASLDCVDGYIAQVWTGTAREPNYYNGVQKERVFENAFLEYGCMKSMTAPLNRKMYFLTDPIEDRAKDWLDYKINYQATFAAQLMYPMVDTYEVMPWPDRIYQGLYRIAGTDQKERIPRSY
;
A
#
# COMPACT_ATOMS: atom_id res chain seq x y z
N TYR A 1 -18.42 11.93 7.78
CA TYR A 1 -19.19 10.91 7.04
C TYR A 1 -18.60 9.50 7.29
N MET A 2 -17.32 9.21 6.90
CA MET A 2 -16.70 7.88 7.05
C MET A 2 -16.78 7.34 8.49
N GLN A 3 -16.51 8.16 9.49
CA GLN A 3 -16.56 7.77 10.90
C GLN A 3 -17.94 7.22 11.30
N GLU A 4 -19.01 7.93 10.96
CA GLU A 4 -20.37 7.55 11.35
C GLU A 4 -20.98 6.44 10.48
N THR A 5 -20.66 6.42 9.19
CA THR A 5 -21.32 5.51 8.25
C THR A 5 -20.58 4.20 8.04
N GLN A 6 -19.27 4.16 8.28
CA GLN A 6 -18.43 2.98 8.08
C GLN A 6 -17.79 2.53 9.39
N ILE A 7 -16.90 3.34 9.98
CA ILE A 7 -16.12 2.94 11.16
C ILE A 7 -17.02 2.57 12.34
N LYS A 8 -17.98 3.41 12.66
CA LYS A 8 -18.94 3.14 13.74
C LYS A 8 -19.67 1.80 13.53
N ARG A 9 -20.15 1.56 12.32
CA ARG A 9 -20.94 0.34 12.01
C ARG A 9 -20.14 -0.95 12.16
N VAL A 10 -18.88 -0.96 11.70
CA VAL A 10 -18.03 -2.15 11.81
C VAL A 10 -17.65 -2.42 13.27
N ILE A 11 -17.41 -1.38 14.07
CA ILE A 11 -17.16 -1.52 15.50
C ILE A 11 -18.41 -2.01 16.24
N ASP A 12 -19.61 -1.47 15.93
CA ASP A 12 -20.87 -1.94 16.49
C ASP A 12 -21.17 -3.42 16.12
N ALA A 13 -20.63 -3.91 15.00
CA ALA A 13 -20.68 -5.32 14.61
C ALA A 13 -19.61 -6.19 15.30
N GLY A 14 -18.77 -5.64 16.18
CA GLY A 14 -17.76 -6.37 16.93
C GLY A 14 -16.39 -6.49 16.24
N ILE A 15 -16.15 -5.74 15.17
CA ILE A 15 -14.84 -5.70 14.50
C ILE A 15 -13.86 -4.91 15.36
N THR A 16 -12.68 -5.49 15.62
CA THR A 16 -11.63 -4.91 16.48
C THR A 16 -10.36 -4.53 15.75
N SER A 17 -10.26 -4.82 14.45
CA SER A 17 -9.11 -4.43 13.62
C SER A 17 -9.57 -3.65 12.40
N ILE A 18 -9.01 -2.46 12.22
CA ILE A 18 -9.37 -1.56 11.12
C ILE A 18 -8.13 -1.32 10.27
N TYR A 19 -8.30 -1.48 8.97
CA TYR A 19 -7.27 -1.30 7.97
C TYR A 19 -7.70 -0.19 7.03
N LEU A 20 -6.87 0.87 6.89
CA LEU A 20 -7.06 1.93 5.89
C LEU A 20 -5.90 1.85 4.91
N GLU A 21 -6.21 1.24 3.78
CA GLU A 21 -5.26 0.89 2.74
C GLU A 21 -4.88 2.11 1.90
N GLU A 22 -3.61 2.15 1.50
CA GLU A 22 -3.06 3.04 0.50
C GLU A 22 -3.40 4.53 0.71
N PRO A 23 -2.95 5.16 1.82
CA PRO A 23 -3.18 6.59 2.07
C PRO A 23 -2.31 7.43 1.13
N GLU A 24 -2.65 7.44 -0.14
CA GLU A 24 -1.83 7.99 -1.21
C GLU A 24 -2.62 8.83 -2.22
N PHE A 25 -1.97 9.87 -2.73
CA PHE A 25 -2.44 10.64 -3.88
C PHE A 25 -1.60 10.31 -5.10
N TRP A 26 -2.24 9.82 -6.14
CA TRP A 26 -1.62 9.64 -7.45
C TRP A 26 -1.40 10.98 -8.17
N MET A 27 -0.51 10.98 -9.14
CA MET A 27 -0.13 12.15 -9.94
C MET A 27 -1.32 13.01 -10.39
N ARG A 28 -2.43 12.37 -10.78
CA ARG A 28 -3.64 13.06 -11.26
C ARG A 28 -4.51 13.64 -10.15
N GLY A 29 -4.24 13.34 -8.88
CA GLY A 29 -4.96 13.93 -7.75
C GLY A 29 -4.63 15.41 -7.57
N GLY A 30 -5.55 16.17 -6.94
CA GLY A 30 -5.31 17.56 -6.61
C GLY A 30 -6.03 18.59 -7.49
N TYR A 31 -7.02 18.15 -8.29
CA TYR A 31 -7.80 19.03 -9.20
C TYR A 31 -9.27 19.17 -8.82
N SER A 32 -9.77 18.41 -7.85
CA SER A 32 -11.16 18.48 -7.45
C SER A 32 -11.48 19.80 -6.71
N GLU A 33 -12.73 20.23 -6.78
CA GLU A 33 -13.22 21.40 -6.03
C GLU A 33 -12.95 21.27 -4.52
N ALA A 34 -13.09 20.06 -3.98
CA ALA A 34 -12.76 19.79 -2.58
C ALA A 34 -11.28 20.06 -2.28
N PHE A 35 -10.36 19.62 -3.15
CA PHE A 35 -8.95 19.89 -2.99
C PHE A 35 -8.61 21.38 -3.10
N GLN A 36 -9.23 22.08 -4.04
CA GLN A 36 -9.06 23.54 -4.22
C GLN A 36 -9.56 24.30 -2.98
N SER A 37 -10.68 23.86 -2.40
CA SER A 37 -11.19 24.43 -1.14
C SER A 37 -10.21 24.20 0.03
N GLU A 38 -9.65 23.00 0.16
CA GLU A 38 -8.65 22.70 1.19
C GLU A 38 -7.34 23.48 0.95
N TRP A 39 -6.94 23.67 -0.31
CA TRP A 39 -5.82 24.54 -0.68
C TRP A 39 -6.02 25.97 -0.19
N GLN A 40 -7.20 26.57 -0.48
CA GLN A 40 -7.50 27.93 -0.04
C GLN A 40 -7.45 28.07 1.48
N LYS A 41 -7.94 27.06 2.21
CA LYS A 41 -7.88 27.04 3.69
C LYS A 41 -6.45 26.91 4.22
N TYR A 42 -5.64 26.08 3.58
CA TYR A 42 -4.30 25.77 4.05
C TYR A 42 -3.29 26.87 3.74
N TYR A 43 -3.35 27.43 2.53
CA TYR A 43 -2.38 28.43 2.05
C TYR A 43 -2.87 29.88 2.13
N ASN A 44 -4.17 30.11 2.29
CA ASN A 44 -4.79 31.42 2.28
C ASN A 44 -4.56 32.22 0.98
N PHE A 45 -4.41 31.52 -0.16
CA PHE A 45 -4.38 32.10 -1.50
C PHE A 45 -5.04 31.15 -2.53
N PRO A 46 -5.43 31.67 -3.73
CA PRO A 46 -6.12 30.88 -4.74
C PRO A 46 -5.32 29.64 -5.17
N TRP A 47 -6.04 28.54 -5.42
CA TRP A 47 -5.43 27.32 -5.92
C TRP A 47 -4.66 27.54 -7.22
N ARG A 48 -3.52 26.84 -7.33
CA ARG A 48 -2.65 26.84 -8.51
C ARG A 48 -2.47 25.43 -9.02
N PRO A 49 -2.69 25.19 -10.34
CA PRO A 49 -2.51 23.86 -10.92
C PRO A 49 -1.07 23.36 -10.76
N GLN A 50 -0.92 22.13 -10.30
CA GLN A 50 0.41 21.55 -10.02
C GLN A 50 1.29 21.42 -11.28
N HIS A 51 0.69 21.24 -12.46
CA HIS A 51 1.41 21.06 -13.72
C HIS A 51 2.01 22.35 -14.29
N GLU A 52 1.68 23.52 -13.76
CA GLU A 52 2.15 24.80 -14.28
C GLU A 52 3.57 25.17 -13.83
N SER A 53 4.01 24.67 -12.68
CA SER A 53 5.37 24.90 -12.19
C SER A 53 5.83 23.89 -11.16
N PRO A 54 7.17 23.70 -10.97
CA PRO A 54 7.71 22.90 -9.88
C PRO A 54 7.29 23.37 -8.48
N GLU A 55 7.15 24.68 -8.29
CA GLU A 55 6.67 25.26 -7.03
C GLU A 55 5.23 24.83 -6.75
N ASN A 56 4.34 24.93 -7.74
CA ASN A 56 2.95 24.51 -7.59
C ASN A 56 2.85 22.99 -7.33
N THR A 57 3.70 22.17 -7.98
CA THR A 57 3.81 20.74 -7.70
C THR A 57 4.22 20.49 -6.24
N TYR A 58 5.24 21.19 -5.75
CA TYR A 58 5.67 21.07 -4.35
C TYR A 58 4.56 21.44 -3.36
N LEU A 59 3.90 22.57 -3.57
CA LEU A 59 2.79 23.01 -2.71
C LEU A 59 1.62 22.01 -2.74
N SER A 60 1.27 21.51 -3.94
CA SER A 60 0.24 20.49 -4.08
C SER A 60 0.59 19.21 -3.32
N ASN A 61 1.81 18.72 -3.45
CA ASN A 61 2.26 17.51 -2.78
C ASN A 61 2.32 17.70 -1.26
N LYS A 62 2.74 18.85 -0.77
CA LYS A 62 2.70 19.19 0.65
C LYS A 62 1.28 19.17 1.22
N LEU A 63 0.30 19.71 0.48
CA LEU A 63 -1.09 19.67 0.90
C LEU A 63 -1.66 18.23 0.86
N LYS A 64 -1.38 17.45 -0.19
CA LYS A 64 -1.79 16.04 -0.30
C LYS A 64 -1.31 15.23 0.92
N TYR A 65 -0.03 15.36 1.24
CA TYR A 65 0.57 14.74 2.42
C TYR A 65 -0.19 15.12 3.71
N HIS A 66 -0.40 16.42 3.91
CA HIS A 66 -1.10 16.94 5.09
C HIS A 66 -2.54 16.42 5.21
N LEU A 67 -3.25 16.36 4.09
CA LEU A 67 -4.65 15.91 4.07
C LEU A 67 -4.77 14.44 4.49
N TYR A 68 -3.92 13.55 3.96
CA TYR A 68 -3.96 12.14 4.37
C TYR A 68 -3.47 11.92 5.79
N TYR A 69 -2.40 12.60 6.20
CA TYR A 69 -1.93 12.53 7.58
C TYR A 69 -3.04 12.85 8.57
N ASN A 70 -3.71 13.99 8.39
CA ASN A 70 -4.80 14.41 9.26
C ASN A 70 -6.05 13.53 9.13
N ALA A 71 -6.32 13.00 7.94
CA ALA A 71 -7.49 12.13 7.76
C ALA A 71 -7.33 10.82 8.54
N LEU A 72 -6.16 10.18 8.44
CA LEU A 72 -5.90 8.93 9.16
C LEU A 72 -5.85 9.16 10.67
N ASP A 73 -5.19 10.23 11.13
CA ASP A 73 -5.17 10.59 12.54
C ASP A 73 -6.59 10.71 13.09
N LYS A 74 -7.45 11.50 12.45
CA LYS A 74 -8.84 11.69 12.88
C LYS A 74 -9.66 10.40 12.84
N ILE A 75 -9.49 9.58 11.81
CA ILE A 75 -10.30 8.36 11.66
C ILE A 75 -9.87 7.31 12.70
N PHE A 76 -8.58 7.09 12.85
CA PHE A 76 -8.06 6.10 13.79
C PHE A 76 -8.24 6.51 15.25
N THR A 77 -8.05 7.79 15.57
CA THR A 77 -8.37 8.32 16.91
C THR A 77 -9.84 8.11 17.24
N TYR A 78 -10.75 8.48 16.34
CA TYR A 78 -12.18 8.21 16.50
C TYR A 78 -12.48 6.71 16.71
N ALA A 79 -11.87 5.85 15.88
CA ALA A 79 -12.08 4.40 16.00
C ALA A 79 -11.69 3.86 17.38
N LYS A 80 -10.54 4.28 17.90
CA LYS A 80 -10.06 3.89 19.23
C LYS A 80 -10.94 4.43 20.35
N GLU A 81 -11.31 5.70 20.29
CA GLU A 81 -12.20 6.33 21.30
C GLU A 81 -13.59 5.69 21.29
N TYR A 82 -14.17 5.49 20.10
CA TYR A 82 -15.46 4.85 19.98
C TYR A 82 -15.43 3.39 20.45
N GLY A 83 -14.41 2.63 20.05
CA GLY A 83 -14.22 1.26 20.52
C GLY A 83 -14.10 1.17 22.05
N LYS A 84 -13.29 2.05 22.64
CA LYS A 84 -13.15 2.14 24.11
C LYS A 84 -14.49 2.40 24.80
N SER A 85 -15.35 3.24 24.23
CA SER A 85 -16.71 3.50 24.76
C SER A 85 -17.61 2.26 24.73
N LYS A 86 -17.28 1.27 23.90
CA LYS A 86 -17.95 -0.04 23.78
C LYS A 86 -17.25 -1.17 24.55
N GLY A 87 -16.16 -0.87 25.25
CA GLY A 87 -15.36 -1.89 25.93
C GLY A 87 -14.46 -2.71 24.98
N LEU A 88 -14.20 -2.23 23.76
CA LEU A 88 -13.39 -2.89 22.74
C LEU A 88 -12.02 -2.21 22.62
N ASP A 89 -10.97 -3.01 22.44
CA ASP A 89 -9.61 -2.54 22.10
C ASP A 89 -9.42 -2.59 20.58
N ILE A 90 -9.59 -1.45 19.94
CA ILE A 90 -9.47 -1.33 18.47
C ILE A 90 -8.00 -1.19 18.07
N LYS A 91 -7.58 -2.01 17.12
CA LYS A 91 -6.28 -1.92 16.45
C LYS A 91 -6.43 -1.29 15.07
N CYS A 92 -5.51 -0.38 14.75
CA CYS A 92 -5.54 0.38 13.50
C CYS A 92 -4.25 0.17 12.72
N TYR A 93 -4.38 -0.27 11.48
CA TYR A 93 -3.26 -0.63 10.61
C TYR A 93 -3.30 0.12 9.29
N VAL A 94 -2.12 0.37 8.72
CA VAL A 94 -1.92 1.00 7.41
C VAL A 94 -1.34 -0.04 6.45
N PRO A 95 -2.14 -0.67 5.60
CA PRO A 95 -1.62 -1.39 4.43
C PRO A 95 -0.99 -0.40 3.46
N THR A 96 0.24 -0.64 3.06
CA THR A 96 1.05 0.26 2.23
C THR A 96 1.65 -0.45 1.04
N HIS A 97 1.75 0.25 -0.06
CA HIS A 97 2.44 -0.20 -1.26
C HIS A 97 3.96 -0.09 -1.16
N SER A 98 4.63 -0.59 -2.18
CA SER A 98 6.07 -0.50 -2.40
C SER A 98 6.57 0.94 -2.50
N LEU A 99 6.98 1.53 -1.38
CA LEU A 99 7.38 2.94 -1.28
C LEU A 99 8.52 3.34 -2.23
N ILE A 100 9.38 2.40 -2.62
CA ILE A 100 10.50 2.68 -3.52
C ILE A 100 10.01 3.18 -4.88
N ASN A 101 8.83 2.74 -5.32
CA ASN A 101 8.27 3.08 -6.62
C ASN A 101 7.48 4.41 -6.60
N TYR A 102 7.21 4.97 -5.44
CA TYR A 102 6.40 6.18 -5.32
C TYR A 102 6.96 7.38 -6.09
N THR A 103 8.29 7.52 -6.12
CA THR A 103 8.93 8.61 -6.88
C THR A 103 8.69 8.47 -8.38
N SER A 104 8.84 7.27 -8.94
CA SER A 104 8.64 7.02 -10.37
C SER A 104 7.16 7.14 -10.76
N TRP A 105 6.25 6.78 -9.86
CA TRP A 105 4.82 6.89 -10.06
C TRP A 105 4.24 8.25 -9.66
N GLN A 106 5.06 9.12 -9.11
CA GLN A 106 4.65 10.44 -8.61
C GLN A 106 3.50 10.35 -7.58
N ILE A 107 3.59 9.35 -6.72
CA ILE A 107 2.67 9.17 -5.59
C ILE A 107 3.14 10.01 -4.42
N VAL A 108 2.19 10.61 -3.72
CA VAL A 108 2.41 11.34 -2.46
C VAL A 108 1.64 10.64 -1.34
N SER A 109 2.36 10.24 -0.31
CA SER A 109 1.79 9.59 0.87
C SER A 109 2.52 10.01 2.15
N PRO A 110 1.82 10.11 3.29
CA PRO A 110 2.43 10.36 4.60
C PRO A 110 2.87 9.07 5.31
N GLU A 111 2.90 7.91 4.68
CA GLU A 111 3.01 6.60 5.32
C GLU A 111 4.13 6.52 6.36
N ALA A 112 5.34 7.01 6.03
CA ALA A 112 6.45 7.01 6.98
C ALA A 112 6.12 7.81 8.25
N SER A 113 5.46 8.96 8.10
CA SER A 113 5.11 9.84 9.22
C SER A 113 3.93 9.32 10.04
N LEU A 114 3.05 8.51 9.45
CA LEU A 114 1.93 7.91 10.17
C LEU A 114 2.40 6.99 11.31
N ALA A 115 3.61 6.45 11.23
CA ALA A 115 4.19 5.66 12.31
C ALA A 115 4.35 6.45 13.62
N SER A 116 4.43 7.77 13.57
CA SER A 116 4.51 8.65 14.76
C SER A 116 3.17 8.87 15.46
N LEU A 117 2.06 8.52 14.84
CA LEU A 117 0.72 8.68 15.42
C LEU A 117 0.44 7.57 16.45
N ASP A 118 0.05 7.95 17.65
CA ASP A 118 -0.29 6.99 18.72
C ASP A 118 -1.47 6.09 18.36
N CYS A 119 -2.34 6.55 17.46
CA CYS A 119 -3.48 5.77 16.98
C CYS A 119 -3.12 4.69 15.96
N VAL A 120 -1.89 4.65 15.42
CA VAL A 120 -1.42 3.64 14.47
C VAL A 120 -0.73 2.51 15.22
N ASP A 121 -1.27 1.30 15.19
CA ASP A 121 -0.67 0.11 15.83
C ASP A 121 0.37 -0.57 14.96
N GLY A 122 0.20 -0.54 13.64
CA GLY A 122 1.13 -1.20 12.73
C GLY A 122 0.83 -1.00 11.25
N TYR A 123 1.54 -1.78 10.45
CA TYR A 123 1.50 -1.72 8.99
C TYR A 123 1.36 -3.11 8.38
N ILE A 124 0.76 -3.18 7.21
CA ILE A 124 0.93 -4.29 6.28
C ILE A 124 1.79 -3.79 5.12
N ALA A 125 3.03 -4.26 5.06
CA ALA A 125 3.96 -3.92 3.99
C ALA A 125 3.70 -4.81 2.79
N GLN A 126 3.05 -4.26 1.79
CA GLN A 126 2.70 -4.96 0.56
C GLN A 126 3.80 -4.83 -0.48
N VAL A 127 4.28 -5.96 -0.99
CA VAL A 127 5.07 -6.01 -2.22
C VAL A 127 4.22 -6.65 -3.31
N TRP A 128 3.82 -5.83 -4.26
CA TRP A 128 3.15 -6.31 -5.45
C TRP A 128 4.18 -6.94 -6.40
N THR A 129 3.95 -8.17 -6.82
CA THR A 129 4.86 -8.89 -7.72
C THR A 129 5.10 -8.12 -9.03
N GLY A 130 4.12 -7.29 -9.45
CA GLY A 130 4.28 -6.41 -10.61
C GLY A 130 5.39 -5.40 -10.44
N THR A 131 5.52 -4.74 -9.28
CA THR A 131 6.61 -3.78 -9.01
C THR A 131 7.94 -4.47 -8.83
N ALA A 132 7.95 -5.61 -8.14
CA ALA A 132 9.17 -6.41 -7.99
C ALA A 132 9.74 -6.88 -9.33
N ARG A 133 8.90 -6.97 -10.38
CA ARG A 133 9.30 -7.33 -11.75
C ARG A 133 9.79 -6.16 -12.59
N GLU A 134 9.71 -4.91 -12.13
CA GLU A 134 10.23 -3.78 -12.91
C GLU A 134 11.72 -3.98 -13.20
N PRO A 135 12.13 -3.96 -14.49
CA PRO A 135 13.53 -4.19 -14.85
C PRO A 135 14.42 -3.09 -14.29
N ASN A 136 15.51 -3.46 -13.68
CA ASN A 136 16.51 -2.54 -13.20
C ASN A 136 17.89 -2.78 -13.82
N TYR A 137 18.75 -1.77 -13.76
CA TYR A 137 20.14 -1.85 -14.21
C TYR A 137 21.06 -2.28 -13.08
N TYR A 138 21.88 -3.31 -13.33
CA TYR A 138 22.98 -3.69 -12.48
C TYR A 138 24.16 -4.18 -13.34
N ASN A 139 25.34 -3.62 -13.12
CA ASN A 139 26.54 -3.91 -13.91
C ASN A 139 26.31 -3.80 -15.43
N GLY A 140 25.61 -2.76 -15.88
CA GLY A 140 25.30 -2.52 -17.29
C GLY A 140 24.24 -3.44 -17.90
N VAL A 141 23.64 -4.35 -17.12
CA VAL A 141 22.61 -5.28 -17.58
C VAL A 141 21.26 -4.90 -17.02
N GLN A 142 20.32 -4.59 -17.89
CA GLN A 142 18.90 -4.40 -17.52
C GLN A 142 18.18 -5.74 -17.55
N LYS A 143 17.56 -6.12 -16.44
CA LYS A 143 16.70 -7.30 -16.35
C LYS A 143 15.76 -7.23 -15.15
N GLU A 144 14.74 -8.08 -15.15
CA GLU A 144 13.90 -8.36 -13.96
C GLU A 144 14.77 -9.03 -12.88
N ARG A 145 14.69 -8.52 -11.65
CA ARG A 145 15.36 -9.06 -10.45
C ARG A 145 14.36 -9.12 -9.31
N VAL A 146 13.40 -10.02 -9.45
CA VAL A 146 12.20 -10.05 -8.61
C VAL A 146 12.53 -10.21 -7.13
N PHE A 147 13.38 -11.17 -6.80
CA PHE A 147 13.79 -11.41 -5.41
C PHE A 147 14.48 -10.19 -4.79
N GLU A 148 15.46 -9.63 -5.51
CA GLU A 148 16.26 -8.50 -5.02
C GLU A 148 15.40 -7.23 -4.85
N ASN A 149 14.51 -6.95 -5.81
CA ASN A 149 13.60 -5.83 -5.73
C ASN A 149 12.64 -5.99 -4.55
N ALA A 150 12.00 -7.14 -4.43
CA ALA A 150 11.09 -7.44 -3.33
C ALA A 150 11.81 -7.35 -1.96
N PHE A 151 13.03 -7.84 -1.87
CA PHE A 151 13.84 -7.73 -0.66
C PHE A 151 14.09 -6.27 -0.27
N LEU A 152 14.42 -5.41 -1.24
CA LEU A 152 14.62 -3.98 -0.98
C LEU A 152 13.33 -3.28 -0.60
N GLU A 153 12.21 -3.61 -1.24
CA GLU A 153 10.89 -3.06 -0.94
C GLU A 153 10.45 -3.40 0.49
N TYR A 154 10.52 -4.66 0.89
CA TYR A 154 10.24 -5.07 2.28
C TYR A 154 11.19 -4.41 3.28
N GLY A 155 12.47 -4.33 2.97
CA GLY A 155 13.47 -3.69 3.81
C GLY A 155 13.22 -2.20 4.03
N CYS A 156 12.80 -1.49 2.97
CA CYS A 156 12.42 -0.08 3.04
C CYS A 156 11.26 0.12 4.01
N MET A 157 10.15 -0.60 3.81
CA MET A 157 8.95 -0.47 4.63
C MET A 157 9.21 -0.88 6.10
N LYS A 158 9.96 -1.96 6.32
CA LYS A 158 10.34 -2.37 7.67
C LYS A 158 11.19 -1.31 8.38
N SER A 159 12.15 -0.72 7.67
CA SER A 159 13.04 0.31 8.24
C SER A 159 12.30 1.58 8.60
N MET A 160 11.24 1.92 7.86
CA MET A 160 10.37 3.05 8.12
C MET A 160 9.73 3.02 9.52
N THR A 161 9.36 1.84 9.98
CA THR A 161 8.63 1.66 11.25
C THR A 161 9.50 1.24 12.43
N ALA A 162 10.73 0.78 12.16
CA ALA A 162 11.65 0.25 13.17
C ALA A 162 11.89 1.19 14.37
N PRO A 163 12.09 2.52 14.18
CA PRO A 163 12.35 3.43 15.30
C PRO A 163 11.18 3.53 16.30
N LEU A 164 9.96 3.22 15.87
CA LEU A 164 8.75 3.38 16.66
C LEU A 164 8.13 2.03 17.09
N ASN A 165 8.83 0.93 16.78
CA ASN A 165 8.44 -0.43 17.14
C ASN A 165 6.97 -0.76 16.77
N ARG A 166 6.50 -0.29 15.63
CA ARG A 166 5.14 -0.60 15.14
C ARG A 166 5.08 -2.05 14.66
N LYS A 167 3.94 -2.71 14.91
CA LYS A 167 3.72 -4.06 14.38
C LYS A 167 3.82 -4.05 12.86
N MET A 168 4.56 -5.01 12.32
CA MET A 168 4.75 -5.16 10.88
C MET A 168 4.19 -6.51 10.43
N TYR A 169 3.34 -6.48 9.42
CA TYR A 169 2.92 -7.63 8.64
C TYR A 169 3.52 -7.50 7.25
N PHE A 170 3.92 -8.60 6.64
CA PHE A 170 4.31 -8.62 5.25
C PHE A 170 3.22 -9.25 4.40
N LEU A 171 2.97 -8.65 3.25
CA LEU A 171 2.04 -9.12 2.24
C LEU A 171 2.77 -9.32 0.92
N THR A 172 2.70 -10.53 0.37
CA THR A 172 3.10 -10.78 -1.02
C THR A 172 1.84 -10.78 -1.88
N ASP A 173 1.69 -9.75 -2.71
CA ASP A 173 0.55 -9.59 -3.60
C ASP A 173 0.91 -10.06 -5.01
N PRO A 174 0.23 -11.07 -5.55
CA PRO A 174 0.50 -11.57 -6.88
C PRO A 174 -0.02 -10.64 -7.97
N ILE A 175 0.69 -10.61 -9.10
CA ILE A 175 0.22 -9.90 -10.30
C ILE A 175 -0.79 -10.75 -11.07
N GLU A 176 -1.90 -10.15 -11.48
CA GLU A 176 -2.92 -10.80 -12.32
C GLU A 176 -2.70 -10.53 -13.82
N ASP A 177 -1.46 -10.50 -14.25
CA ASP A 177 -1.14 -10.29 -15.66
C ASP A 177 -1.43 -11.54 -16.48
N ARG A 178 -2.59 -11.54 -17.12
CA ARG A 178 -3.06 -12.64 -17.97
C ARG A 178 -2.28 -12.82 -19.28
N ALA A 179 -1.36 -11.91 -19.60
CA ALA A 179 -0.44 -12.06 -20.71
C ALA A 179 0.71 -13.03 -20.40
N LYS A 180 0.94 -13.29 -19.10
CA LYS A 180 1.94 -14.25 -18.62
C LYS A 180 1.35 -15.66 -18.49
N ASP A 181 2.21 -16.66 -18.51
CA ASP A 181 1.79 -18.02 -18.21
C ASP A 181 1.84 -18.33 -16.71
N TRP A 182 1.22 -19.42 -16.29
CA TRP A 182 1.16 -19.79 -14.86
C TRP A 182 2.52 -20.21 -14.28
N LEU A 183 3.47 -20.69 -15.10
CA LEU A 183 4.81 -21.01 -14.62
C LEU A 183 5.59 -19.74 -14.30
N ASP A 184 5.52 -18.74 -15.17
CA ASP A 184 6.07 -17.40 -14.90
C ASP A 184 5.47 -16.82 -13.64
N TYR A 185 4.15 -16.93 -13.48
CA TYR A 185 3.43 -16.47 -12.30
C TYR A 185 3.94 -17.13 -11.02
N LYS A 186 4.03 -18.46 -11.03
CA LYS A 186 4.53 -19.24 -9.87
C LYS A 186 5.95 -18.84 -9.48
N ILE A 187 6.87 -18.79 -10.45
CA ILE A 187 8.29 -18.48 -10.19
C ILE A 187 8.43 -17.09 -9.56
N ASN A 188 7.75 -16.10 -10.13
CA ASN A 188 7.86 -14.71 -9.65
C ASN A 188 7.17 -14.51 -8.30
N TYR A 189 6.01 -15.13 -8.08
CA TYR A 189 5.36 -15.12 -6.77
C TYR A 189 6.23 -15.79 -5.69
N GLN A 190 6.83 -16.94 -6.00
CA GLN A 190 7.73 -17.63 -5.07
C GLN A 190 8.97 -16.79 -4.76
N ALA A 191 9.54 -16.08 -5.75
CA ALA A 191 10.68 -15.19 -5.54
C ALA A 191 10.32 -14.02 -4.61
N THR A 192 9.15 -13.39 -4.82
CA THR A 192 8.65 -12.32 -3.95
C THR A 192 8.38 -12.83 -2.53
N PHE A 193 7.74 -14.00 -2.43
CA PHE A 193 7.48 -14.64 -1.13
C PHE A 193 8.75 -15.01 -0.40
N ALA A 194 9.76 -15.56 -1.10
CA ALA A 194 11.04 -15.91 -0.48
C ALA A 194 11.77 -14.67 0.07
N ALA A 195 11.63 -13.52 -0.58
CA ALA A 195 12.25 -12.28 -0.13
C ALA A 195 11.72 -11.82 1.25
N GLN A 196 10.43 -11.96 1.54
CA GLN A 196 9.87 -11.59 2.85
C GLN A 196 10.43 -12.46 3.99
N LEU A 197 10.76 -13.73 3.72
CA LEU A 197 11.29 -14.64 4.70
C LEU A 197 12.73 -14.30 5.13
N MET A 198 13.42 -13.40 4.42
CA MET A 198 14.74 -12.92 4.80
C MET A 198 14.73 -11.95 6.00
N TYR A 199 13.57 -11.61 6.50
CA TYR A 199 13.39 -10.70 7.64
C TYR A 199 12.86 -11.46 8.87
N PRO A 200 13.72 -12.18 9.62
CA PRO A 200 13.30 -13.11 10.68
C PRO A 200 12.60 -12.43 11.88
N MET A 201 12.64 -11.11 11.97
CA MET A 201 11.94 -10.35 12.99
C MET A 201 10.48 -10.04 12.62
N VAL A 202 10.05 -10.35 11.42
CA VAL A 202 8.65 -10.29 10.99
C VAL A 202 8.11 -11.72 11.00
N ASP A 203 7.10 -11.96 11.81
CA ASP A 203 6.54 -13.27 12.09
C ASP A 203 5.10 -13.45 11.59
N THR A 204 4.57 -12.44 10.98
CA THR A 204 3.17 -12.43 10.53
C THR A 204 3.10 -12.03 9.05
N TYR A 205 2.42 -12.89 8.29
CA TYR A 205 2.36 -12.77 6.83
C TYR A 205 0.92 -12.87 6.35
N GLU A 206 0.57 -12.04 5.39
CA GLU A 206 -0.61 -12.21 4.55
C GLU A 206 -0.18 -12.82 3.23
N VAL A 207 -0.80 -13.92 2.85
CA VAL A 207 -0.44 -14.69 1.66
C VAL A 207 -1.62 -14.71 0.72
N MET A 208 -1.42 -14.22 -0.50
CA MET A 208 -2.41 -14.25 -1.57
C MET A 208 -3.77 -13.64 -1.15
N PRO A 209 -3.85 -12.31 -1.00
CA PRO A 209 -5.03 -11.61 -0.48
C PRO A 209 -6.30 -11.80 -1.32
N TRP A 210 -6.15 -12.12 -2.60
CA TRP A 210 -7.25 -12.29 -3.56
C TRP A 210 -7.16 -13.61 -4.32
N PRO A 211 -7.22 -14.77 -3.63
CA PRO A 211 -7.00 -16.06 -4.28
C PRO A 211 -8.01 -16.39 -5.38
N ASP A 212 -9.23 -15.88 -5.29
CA ASP A 212 -10.26 -16.04 -6.31
C ASP A 212 -9.93 -15.32 -7.62
N ARG A 213 -9.32 -14.14 -7.57
CA ARG A 213 -8.84 -13.42 -8.76
C ARG A 213 -7.84 -14.25 -9.56
N ILE A 214 -6.99 -14.99 -8.86
CA ILE A 214 -5.96 -15.83 -9.45
C ILE A 214 -6.56 -17.13 -9.98
N TYR A 215 -7.22 -17.88 -9.11
CA TYR A 215 -7.73 -19.21 -9.45
C TYR A 215 -8.96 -19.19 -10.38
N GLN A 216 -9.65 -18.08 -10.51
CA GLN A 216 -10.72 -17.89 -11.49
C GLN A 216 -10.22 -17.33 -12.83
N GLY A 217 -9.02 -16.77 -12.89
CA GLY A 217 -8.38 -16.29 -14.11
C GLY A 217 -8.00 -17.41 -15.06
N LEU A 218 -7.99 -17.11 -16.36
CA LEU A 218 -7.45 -17.97 -17.39
C LEU A 218 -6.07 -17.47 -17.77
N TYR A 219 -5.05 -18.26 -17.54
CA TYR A 219 -3.65 -17.95 -17.81
C TYR A 219 -3.10 -18.85 -18.92
N ARG A 220 -2.09 -18.37 -19.63
CA ARG A 220 -1.44 -19.13 -20.68
C ARG A 220 -0.71 -20.35 -20.11
N ILE A 221 -0.85 -21.48 -20.78
CA ILE A 221 -0.01 -22.64 -20.51
C ILE A 221 1.34 -22.41 -21.15
N ALA A 222 2.43 -22.62 -20.39
CA ALA A 222 3.77 -22.41 -20.87
C ALA A 222 4.04 -23.11 -22.21
N GLY A 223 4.59 -22.35 -23.17
CA GLY A 223 4.91 -22.84 -24.51
C GLY A 223 3.73 -23.04 -25.44
N THR A 224 2.53 -22.59 -25.09
CA THR A 224 1.31 -22.72 -25.93
C THR A 224 0.51 -21.42 -25.97
N ASP A 225 -0.48 -21.34 -26.87
CA ASP A 225 -1.48 -20.27 -26.91
C ASP A 225 -2.77 -20.65 -26.16
N GLN A 226 -2.82 -21.83 -25.57
CA GLN A 226 -3.97 -22.27 -24.79
C GLN A 226 -3.97 -21.59 -23.42
N LYS A 227 -5.18 -21.37 -22.88
CA LYS A 227 -5.36 -20.76 -21.55
C LYS A 227 -6.20 -21.69 -20.68
N GLU A 228 -5.74 -21.87 -19.46
CA GLU A 228 -6.42 -22.64 -18.43
C GLU A 228 -6.43 -21.89 -17.09
N ARG A 229 -7.29 -22.35 -16.19
CA ARG A 229 -7.21 -21.96 -14.79
C ARG A 229 -5.99 -22.61 -14.13
N ILE A 230 -5.31 -21.86 -13.27
CA ILE A 230 -4.20 -22.43 -12.49
C ILE A 230 -4.73 -23.55 -11.60
N PRO A 231 -4.17 -24.77 -11.65
CA PRO A 231 -4.55 -25.86 -10.75
C PRO A 231 -4.29 -25.47 -9.29
N ARG A 232 -5.21 -25.81 -8.40
CA ARG A 232 -5.06 -25.50 -6.95
C ARG A 232 -3.85 -26.19 -6.30
N SER A 233 -3.33 -27.24 -6.92
CA SER A 233 -2.12 -27.93 -6.49
C SER A 233 -0.83 -27.25 -6.95
N TYR A 234 -0.92 -26.25 -7.77
CA TYR A 234 0.23 -25.57 -8.37
C TYR A 234 0.72 -24.39 -7.54
#